data_ca25a2657123f1d281a7d31b2bbfb0a3
#
_entry.id   ca25a2657123f1d281a7d31b2bbfb0a3
#
_cell.length_a   1.000
_cell.length_b   1.000
_cell.length_c   1.000
_cell.angle_alpha   90.00
_cell.angle_beta   90.00
_cell.angle_gamma   90.00
#
_symmetry.space_group_name_H-M   'P 1'
#
loop_
_entity.id
_entity.type
_entity.pdbx_description
1 polymer ?
#
loop_
_entity_poly.entity_id
_entity_poly.type
_entity_poly.pdbx_seq_one_letter_code
_entity_poly.pdbx_strand_id
1 'polypeptide(L)'
;MILLLFTSVSFFIDIEAFSNASFEKIQNIQKRDFSQINLRHPFYGVAKAEGFWDYDIPMIDGTHVTEDAGTGFVHTAPSHGSDDYEAFVKLGWTDKMTHNIGEDSSFKGNVPFFAGLEVFNMRGKEGKANNAVIAKLVEVGALLARGRLRHSYPHSWRSKAPVIFRNTRQWFVNIDESLEDGLDEFGKSIRKRALSS
;
A
#
# COMPACT_ATOMS: atom_id res chain seq x y z
N MET A 1 -19.72 -15.40 -2.91
CA MET A 1 -20.25 -14.65 -1.75
C MET A 1 -19.08 -13.88 -1.17
N ILE A 2 -19.06 -12.56 -1.32
CA ILE A 2 -18.01 -11.71 -0.73
C ILE A 2 -18.50 -11.37 0.67
N LEU A 3 -17.79 -11.83 1.70
CA LEU A 3 -18.07 -11.45 3.07
C LEU A 3 -17.36 -10.12 3.32
N LEU A 4 -18.11 -9.02 3.37
CA LEU A 4 -17.62 -7.72 3.77
C LEU A 4 -17.92 -7.51 5.25
N LEU A 5 -16.89 -7.28 6.05
CA LEU A 5 -16.99 -7.01 7.48
C LEU A 5 -16.99 -5.49 7.69
N PHE A 6 -18.01 -4.97 8.38
CA PHE A 6 -18.22 -3.53 8.56
C PHE A 6 -18.24 -3.15 10.02
N THR A 7 -17.66 -2.02 10.34
CA THR A 7 -17.57 -1.47 11.70
C THR A 7 -18.47 -0.25 11.93
N SER A 8 -18.95 0.43 10.87
CA SER A 8 -19.82 1.60 11.04
C SER A 8 -21.09 1.53 10.18
N VAL A 9 -22.18 2.13 10.69
CA VAL A 9 -23.48 2.21 10.00
C VAL A 9 -23.39 3.09 8.74
N SER A 10 -22.57 4.13 8.76
CA SER A 10 -22.39 5.05 7.62
C SER A 10 -21.85 4.33 6.38
N PHE A 11 -21.01 3.34 6.56
CA PHE A 11 -20.44 2.58 5.46
C PHE A 11 -21.44 1.70 4.71
N PHE A 12 -22.47 1.17 5.39
CA PHE A 12 -23.55 0.45 4.73
C PHE A 12 -24.28 1.34 3.73
N ILE A 13 -24.59 2.56 4.12
CA ILE A 13 -25.27 3.54 3.26
C ILE A 13 -24.42 3.85 2.03
N ASP A 14 -23.12 4.02 2.21
CA ASP A 14 -22.20 4.31 1.11
C ASP A 14 -22.10 3.13 0.12
N ILE A 15 -21.99 1.90 0.60
CA ILE A 15 -21.93 0.72 -0.27
C ILE A 15 -23.23 0.49 -1.02
N GLU A 16 -24.38 0.63 -0.36
CA GLU A 16 -25.68 0.52 -1.03
C GLU A 16 -25.81 1.56 -2.15
N ALA A 17 -25.38 2.81 -1.88
CA ALA A 17 -25.40 3.87 -2.87
C ALA A 17 -24.48 3.60 -4.08
N PHE A 18 -23.31 3.00 -3.85
CA PHE A 18 -22.34 2.72 -4.92
C PHE A 18 -22.60 1.42 -5.67
N SER A 19 -23.10 0.39 -4.99
CA SER A 19 -23.29 -0.95 -5.58
C SER A 19 -24.67 -1.17 -6.18
N ASN A 20 -25.64 -0.30 -5.87
CA ASN A 20 -27.05 -0.48 -6.21
C ASN A 20 -27.63 -1.82 -5.72
N ALA A 21 -27.12 -2.31 -4.59
CA ALA A 21 -27.51 -3.56 -3.96
C ALA A 21 -27.96 -3.31 -2.53
N SER A 22 -28.88 -4.12 -2.02
CA SER A 22 -29.29 -4.11 -0.62
C SER A 22 -28.43 -5.06 0.20
N PHE A 23 -28.16 -4.71 1.45
CA PHE A 23 -27.36 -5.48 2.38
C PHE A 23 -28.14 -5.73 3.67
N GLU A 24 -28.00 -6.90 4.22
CA GLU A 24 -28.55 -7.27 5.51
C GLU A 24 -27.42 -7.48 6.53
N LYS A 25 -27.57 -6.91 7.73
CA LYS A 25 -26.65 -7.15 8.82
C LYS A 25 -26.91 -8.52 9.43
N ILE A 26 -26.01 -9.45 9.19
CA ILE A 26 -26.15 -10.83 9.66
C ILE A 26 -25.70 -10.96 11.13
N GLN A 27 -24.57 -10.31 11.51
CA GLN A 27 -23.93 -10.55 12.80
C GLN A 27 -23.03 -9.39 13.21
N ASN A 28 -22.87 -9.20 14.53
CA ASN A 28 -21.78 -8.39 15.10
C ASN A 28 -20.58 -9.30 15.39
N ILE A 29 -19.39 -8.90 14.95
CA ILE A 29 -18.14 -9.62 15.17
C ILE A 29 -17.26 -8.79 16.11
N GLN A 30 -16.65 -9.45 17.11
CA GLN A 30 -15.76 -8.79 18.05
C GLN A 30 -14.33 -8.71 17.48
N LYS A 31 -13.56 -7.69 17.89
CA LYS A 31 -12.16 -7.49 17.44
C LYS A 31 -11.31 -8.75 17.58
N ARG A 32 -11.44 -9.49 18.68
CA ARG A 32 -10.70 -10.75 18.91
C ARG A 32 -10.95 -11.83 17.86
N ASP A 33 -12.09 -11.78 17.20
CA ASP A 33 -12.45 -12.80 16.20
C ASP A 33 -11.74 -12.56 14.87
N PHE A 34 -11.30 -11.33 14.61
CA PHE A 34 -10.57 -10.96 13.38
C PHE A 34 -9.15 -11.53 13.32
N SER A 35 -8.50 -11.74 14.46
CA SER A 35 -7.14 -12.32 14.50
C SER A 35 -7.07 -13.75 13.95
N GLN A 36 -8.21 -14.43 13.82
CA GLN A 36 -8.34 -15.79 13.29
C GLN A 36 -8.77 -15.81 11.82
N ILE A 37 -9.01 -14.64 11.21
CA ILE A 37 -9.46 -14.53 9.83
C ILE A 37 -8.26 -14.33 8.92
N ASN A 38 -8.08 -15.25 7.97
CA ASN A 38 -7.17 -15.08 6.85
C ASN A 38 -7.96 -14.67 5.62
N LEU A 39 -7.54 -13.61 4.99
CA LEU A 39 -8.07 -13.14 3.73
C LEU A 39 -7.29 -13.76 2.56
N ARG A 40 -7.90 -13.79 1.39
CA ARG A 40 -7.25 -14.20 0.16
C ARG A 40 -7.24 -13.06 -0.84
N HIS A 41 -6.18 -12.98 -1.61
CA HIS A 41 -6.10 -12.01 -2.68
C HIS A 41 -7.23 -12.23 -3.71
N PRO A 42 -7.83 -11.17 -4.31
CA PRO A 42 -8.87 -11.32 -5.34
C PRO A 42 -8.47 -12.21 -6.52
N PHE A 43 -7.19 -12.35 -6.79
CA PHE A 43 -6.65 -13.19 -7.88
C PHE A 43 -6.12 -14.55 -7.39
N TYR A 44 -6.44 -14.93 -6.17
CA TYR A 44 -6.09 -16.25 -5.63
C TYR A 44 -6.66 -17.36 -6.53
N GLY A 45 -5.83 -18.34 -6.90
CA GLY A 45 -6.23 -19.47 -7.73
C GLY A 45 -6.46 -19.16 -9.20
N VAL A 46 -6.14 -17.93 -9.67
CA VAL A 46 -6.25 -17.61 -11.10
C VAL A 46 -5.12 -18.29 -11.86
N ALA A 47 -5.45 -19.25 -12.71
CA ALA A 47 -4.50 -20.17 -13.37
C ALA A 47 -3.31 -19.48 -14.05
N LYS A 48 -3.53 -18.36 -14.75
CA LYS A 48 -2.47 -17.61 -15.43
C LYS A 48 -1.55 -16.80 -14.50
N ALA A 49 -1.84 -16.78 -13.20
CA ALA A 49 -1.01 -16.11 -12.21
C ALA A 49 0.07 -17.02 -11.61
N GLU A 50 0.05 -18.33 -11.95
CA GLU A 50 1.05 -19.32 -11.54
C GLU A 50 1.36 -19.30 -10.02
N GLY A 51 0.32 -19.09 -9.20
CA GLY A 51 0.46 -19.00 -7.75
C GLY A 51 0.98 -17.67 -7.19
N PHE A 52 1.26 -16.68 -8.04
CA PHE A 52 1.79 -15.38 -7.59
C PHE A 52 0.93 -14.71 -6.50
N TRP A 53 -0.39 -14.91 -6.55
CA TRP A 53 -1.35 -14.34 -5.62
C TRP A 53 -1.87 -15.35 -4.59
N ASP A 54 -1.31 -16.58 -4.56
CA ASP A 54 -1.81 -17.70 -3.76
C ASP A 54 -1.16 -17.69 -2.37
N TYR A 55 -1.44 -16.65 -1.59
CA TYR A 55 -1.02 -16.52 -0.20
C TYR A 55 -2.16 -16.02 0.67
N ASP A 56 -2.11 -16.38 1.94
CA ASP A 56 -3.04 -15.89 2.94
C ASP A 56 -2.64 -14.49 3.42
N ILE A 57 -3.62 -13.63 3.58
CA ILE A 57 -3.44 -12.25 4.05
C ILE A 57 -4.01 -12.18 5.46
N PRO A 58 -3.16 -12.11 6.50
CA PRO A 58 -3.61 -11.98 7.87
C PRO A 58 -4.18 -10.59 8.13
N MET A 59 -5.11 -10.51 9.07
CA MET A 59 -5.54 -9.23 9.61
C MET A 59 -4.61 -8.81 10.74
N ILE A 60 -4.17 -7.57 10.71
CA ILE A 60 -3.26 -6.99 11.71
C ILE A 60 -3.91 -5.76 12.37
N ASP A 61 -3.55 -5.50 13.62
CA ASP A 61 -3.93 -4.27 14.31
C ASP A 61 -3.11 -3.09 13.81
N GLY A 62 -3.78 -1.99 13.46
CA GLY A 62 -3.16 -0.74 13.05
C GLY A 62 -3.64 0.43 13.92
N THR A 63 -2.73 1.11 14.60
CA THR A 63 -3.06 2.29 15.44
C THR A 63 -3.49 3.50 14.61
N HIS A 64 -3.21 3.51 13.32
CA HIS A 64 -3.61 4.53 12.35
C HIS A 64 -5.00 4.29 11.76
N VAL A 65 -5.62 3.16 12.08
CA VAL A 65 -6.97 2.82 11.62
C VAL A 65 -7.99 3.23 12.68
N THR A 66 -8.96 4.07 12.30
CA THR A 66 -9.97 4.61 13.21
C THR A 66 -11.36 4.11 12.83
N GLU A 67 -12.29 4.14 13.80
CA GLU A 67 -13.68 3.68 13.61
C GLU A 67 -14.59 4.76 13.00
N ASP A 68 -14.13 6.00 12.96
CA ASP A 68 -14.88 7.18 12.52
C ASP A 68 -14.74 7.49 11.03
N ALA A 69 -13.83 6.78 10.34
CA ALA A 69 -13.60 6.98 8.92
C ALA A 69 -13.65 5.65 8.13
N GLY A 70 -14.43 5.63 7.06
CA GLY A 70 -14.51 4.49 6.15
C GLY A 70 -15.05 3.21 6.82
N THR A 71 -14.41 2.09 6.54
CA THR A 71 -14.83 0.76 7.00
C THR A 71 -14.22 0.33 8.33
N GLY A 72 -13.18 1.01 8.81
CA GLY A 72 -12.31 0.50 9.86
C GLY A 72 -11.36 -0.62 9.39
N PHE A 73 -11.36 -0.95 8.09
CA PHE A 73 -10.42 -1.87 7.46
C PHE A 73 -9.62 -1.14 6.40
N VAL A 74 -8.29 -1.26 6.44
CA VAL A 74 -7.38 -0.61 5.53
C VAL A 74 -6.54 -1.66 4.82
N HIS A 75 -6.43 -1.54 3.49
CA HIS A 75 -5.48 -2.32 2.72
C HIS A 75 -4.06 -1.83 3.02
N THR A 76 -3.22 -2.72 3.52
CA THR A 76 -1.84 -2.41 3.91
C THR A 76 -0.88 -2.67 2.76
N ALA A 77 -0.17 -1.61 2.33
CA ALA A 77 0.80 -1.65 1.23
C ALA A 77 2.18 -1.14 1.69
N PRO A 78 3.01 -1.97 2.35
CA PRO A 78 4.24 -1.54 3.03
C PRO A 78 5.31 -0.97 2.08
N SER A 79 5.21 -1.23 0.79
CA SER A 79 6.10 -0.63 -0.22
C SER A 79 5.63 0.73 -0.72
N HIS A 80 4.46 1.22 -0.27
CA HIS A 80 3.83 2.44 -0.78
C HIS A 80 3.29 3.37 0.31
N GLY A 81 3.27 2.97 1.59
CA GLY A 81 2.83 3.76 2.72
C GLY A 81 3.81 3.67 3.90
N SER A 82 4.11 4.79 4.56
CA SER A 82 5.00 4.84 5.73
C SER A 82 4.41 4.10 6.93
N ASP A 83 3.14 4.32 7.23
CA ASP A 83 2.46 3.69 8.37
C ASP A 83 2.35 2.17 8.14
N ASP A 84 2.08 1.75 6.91
CA ASP A 84 2.05 0.36 6.49
C ASP A 84 3.43 -0.29 6.61
N TYR A 85 4.48 0.44 6.21
CA TYR A 85 5.86 0.00 6.36
C TYR A 85 6.22 -0.22 7.83
N GLU A 86 5.90 0.76 8.70
CA GLU A 86 6.15 0.65 10.14
C GLU A 86 5.42 -0.53 10.78
N ALA A 87 4.19 -0.81 10.36
CA ALA A 87 3.44 -1.97 10.82
C ALA A 87 4.17 -3.28 10.48
N PHE A 88 4.70 -3.40 9.26
CA PHE A 88 5.48 -4.57 8.84
C PHE A 88 6.81 -4.70 9.58
N VAL A 89 7.50 -3.59 9.84
CA VAL A 89 8.74 -3.58 10.64
C VAL A 89 8.48 -4.07 12.06
N LYS A 90 7.42 -3.57 12.71
CA LYS A 90 7.03 -3.98 14.07
C LYS A 90 6.71 -5.48 14.17
N LEU A 91 6.18 -6.06 13.10
CA LEU A 91 5.87 -7.50 13.01
C LEU A 91 7.06 -8.36 12.58
N GLY A 92 8.19 -7.76 12.23
CA GLY A 92 9.35 -8.48 11.69
C GLY A 92 9.12 -9.05 10.28
N TRP A 93 8.24 -8.45 9.49
CA TRP A 93 7.83 -8.95 8.16
C TRP A 93 8.47 -8.21 6.99
N THR A 94 9.62 -7.63 7.20
CA THR A 94 10.34 -6.88 6.14
C THR A 94 10.69 -7.73 4.92
N ASP A 95 10.91 -9.03 5.14
CA ASP A 95 11.17 -10.03 4.09
C ASP A 95 9.93 -10.38 3.25
N LYS A 96 8.73 -10.11 3.77
CA LYS A 96 7.45 -10.35 3.10
C LYS A 96 7.00 -9.18 2.21
N MET A 97 7.72 -8.07 2.22
CA MET A 97 7.36 -6.90 1.42
C MET A 97 7.54 -7.17 -0.07
N THR A 98 6.52 -6.87 -0.84
CA THR A 98 6.57 -6.96 -2.30
C THR A 98 6.87 -5.59 -2.90
N HIS A 99 7.67 -5.54 -3.96
CA HIS A 99 8.03 -4.32 -4.67
C HIS A 99 7.59 -4.44 -6.11
N ASN A 100 6.29 -4.26 -6.35
CA ASN A 100 5.66 -4.54 -7.64
C ASN A 100 5.81 -3.41 -8.66
N ILE A 101 6.10 -2.17 -8.21
CA ILE A 101 6.24 -1.00 -9.08
C ILE A 101 7.71 -0.63 -9.26
N GLY A 102 8.12 -0.43 -10.51
CA GLY A 102 9.45 0.01 -10.91
C GLY A 102 9.68 1.51 -10.78
N GLU A 103 10.89 1.97 -11.12
CA GLU A 103 11.27 3.39 -11.08
C GLU A 103 10.59 4.20 -12.17
N ASP A 104 10.23 3.55 -13.25
CA ASP A 104 9.48 4.08 -14.39
C ASP A 104 7.98 4.15 -14.16
N SER A 105 7.51 3.90 -12.91
CA SER A 105 6.09 3.89 -12.57
C SER A 105 5.29 2.72 -13.16
N SER A 106 5.94 1.71 -13.73
CA SER A 106 5.26 0.54 -14.29
C SER A 106 5.31 -0.67 -13.36
N PHE A 107 4.37 -1.58 -13.53
CA PHE A 107 4.45 -2.89 -12.90
C PHE A 107 5.67 -3.65 -13.43
N LYS A 108 6.43 -4.26 -12.52
CA LYS A 108 7.58 -5.09 -12.87
C LYS A 108 7.19 -6.30 -13.72
N GLY A 109 8.14 -6.82 -14.48
CA GLY A 109 7.92 -7.92 -15.42
C GLY A 109 7.43 -9.23 -14.81
N ASN A 110 7.64 -9.42 -13.50
CA ASN A 110 7.18 -10.59 -12.77
C ASN A 110 5.76 -10.48 -12.22
N VAL A 111 5.07 -9.34 -12.41
CA VAL A 111 3.69 -9.15 -11.91
C VAL A 111 2.70 -9.66 -12.96
N PRO A 112 1.99 -10.77 -12.70
CA PRO A 112 1.07 -11.35 -13.66
C PRO A 112 -0.03 -10.37 -14.08
N PHE A 113 -0.44 -10.41 -15.35
CA PHE A 113 -1.48 -9.59 -15.99
C PHE A 113 -1.14 -8.11 -16.17
N PHE A 114 -0.23 -7.55 -15.36
CA PHE A 114 0.00 -6.10 -15.28
C PHE A 114 1.43 -5.69 -15.66
N ALA A 115 2.32 -6.65 -15.94
CA ALA A 115 3.70 -6.38 -16.30
C ALA A 115 3.85 -5.28 -17.37
N GLY A 116 4.65 -4.27 -17.09
CA GLY A 116 4.90 -3.14 -17.99
C GLY A 116 3.78 -2.11 -18.11
N LEU A 117 2.66 -2.26 -17.37
CA LEU A 117 1.60 -1.27 -17.37
C LEU A 117 1.94 -0.13 -16.40
N GLU A 118 1.91 1.10 -16.90
CA GLU A 118 2.23 2.31 -16.12
C GLU A 118 1.06 2.71 -15.22
N VAL A 119 1.36 3.08 -13.97
CA VAL A 119 0.44 3.78 -13.04
C VAL A 119 0.28 5.23 -13.47
N PHE A 120 1.41 5.91 -13.68
CA PHE A 120 1.47 7.22 -14.32
C PHE A 120 2.39 7.17 -15.54
N ASN A 121 2.02 7.84 -16.60
CA ASN A 121 2.87 7.98 -17.78
C ASN A 121 3.94 9.09 -17.57
N MET A 122 4.86 9.21 -18.51
CA MET A 122 5.94 10.21 -18.51
C MET A 122 5.46 11.67 -18.39
N ARG A 123 4.20 11.94 -18.68
CA ARG A 123 3.59 13.28 -18.55
C ARG A 123 2.86 13.48 -17.21
N GLY A 124 2.98 12.53 -16.27
CA GLY A 124 2.29 12.56 -14.98
C GLY A 124 0.77 12.36 -15.08
N LYS A 125 0.26 11.86 -16.19
CA LYS A 125 -1.16 11.50 -16.33
C LYS A 125 -1.36 10.04 -15.98
N GLU A 126 -2.57 9.69 -15.56
CA GLU A 126 -2.95 8.32 -15.30
C GLU A 126 -2.58 7.40 -16.47
N GLY A 127 -1.87 6.30 -16.16
CA GLY A 127 -1.47 5.27 -17.09
C GLY A 127 -2.56 4.21 -17.31
N LYS A 128 -2.17 3.09 -17.91
CA LYS A 128 -3.11 2.00 -18.22
C LYS A 128 -3.33 1.03 -17.06
N ALA A 129 -2.49 1.07 -16.03
CA ALA A 129 -2.51 0.10 -14.92
C ALA A 129 -3.84 0.06 -14.19
N ASN A 130 -4.37 1.22 -13.78
CA ASN A 130 -5.62 1.28 -13.00
C ASN A 130 -6.80 0.64 -13.74
N ASN A 131 -6.96 0.96 -15.02
CA ASN A 131 -8.05 0.39 -15.81
C ASN A 131 -7.87 -1.12 -16.05
N ALA A 132 -6.64 -1.60 -16.21
CA ALA A 132 -6.35 -3.03 -16.36
C ALA A 132 -6.67 -3.80 -15.06
N VAL A 133 -6.30 -3.25 -13.90
CA VAL A 133 -6.61 -3.85 -12.60
C VAL A 133 -8.12 -3.91 -12.39
N ILE A 134 -8.84 -2.82 -12.67
CA ILE A 134 -10.30 -2.78 -12.57
C ILE A 134 -10.94 -3.82 -13.49
N ALA A 135 -10.51 -3.88 -14.76
CA ALA A 135 -11.03 -4.87 -15.72
C ALA A 135 -10.80 -6.31 -15.24
N LYS A 136 -9.63 -6.58 -14.66
CA LYS A 136 -9.31 -7.91 -14.13
C LYS A 136 -10.14 -8.25 -12.89
N LEU A 137 -10.39 -7.30 -12.00
CA LEU A 137 -11.29 -7.49 -10.85
C LEU A 137 -12.74 -7.78 -11.30
N VAL A 138 -13.21 -7.13 -12.37
CA VAL A 138 -14.52 -7.45 -12.97
C VAL A 138 -14.52 -8.86 -13.54
N GLU A 139 -13.49 -9.23 -14.30
CA GLU A 139 -13.35 -10.56 -14.93
C GLU A 139 -13.45 -11.69 -13.91
N VAL A 140 -12.81 -11.53 -12.75
CA VAL A 140 -12.82 -12.56 -11.68
C VAL A 140 -14.00 -12.42 -10.70
N GLY A 141 -14.91 -11.48 -10.93
CA GLY A 141 -16.08 -11.26 -10.07
C GLY A 141 -15.75 -10.68 -8.69
N ALA A 142 -14.62 -10.00 -8.55
CA ALA A 142 -14.12 -9.48 -7.27
C ALA A 142 -14.33 -7.96 -7.11
N LEU A 143 -14.91 -7.26 -8.08
CA LEU A 143 -15.25 -5.84 -7.98
C LEU A 143 -16.69 -5.67 -7.52
N LEU A 144 -16.90 -5.20 -6.30
CA LEU A 144 -18.22 -4.90 -5.77
C LEU A 144 -18.79 -3.62 -6.37
N ALA A 145 -18.06 -2.52 -6.31
CA ALA A 145 -18.47 -1.22 -6.81
C ALA A 145 -17.26 -0.34 -7.15
N ARG A 146 -17.49 0.73 -7.92
CA ARG A 146 -16.50 1.73 -8.27
C ARG A 146 -17.05 3.12 -7.98
N GLY A 147 -16.30 3.89 -7.19
CA GLY A 147 -16.59 5.30 -6.91
C GLY A 147 -15.46 6.22 -7.36
N ARG A 148 -15.67 7.52 -7.17
CA ARG A 148 -14.65 8.55 -7.34
C ARG A 148 -14.58 9.39 -6.08
N LEU A 149 -13.39 9.57 -5.55
CA LEU A 149 -13.10 10.45 -4.44
C LEU A 149 -12.22 11.60 -4.92
N ARG A 150 -12.58 12.82 -4.54
CA ARG A 150 -11.72 14.00 -4.77
C ARG A 150 -10.98 14.31 -3.47
N HIS A 151 -9.67 14.21 -3.51
CA HIS A 151 -8.80 14.49 -2.36
C HIS A 151 -7.53 15.21 -2.81
N SER A 152 -6.83 15.83 -1.86
CA SER A 152 -5.50 16.39 -2.10
C SER A 152 -4.48 15.26 -2.29
N TYR A 153 -3.63 15.39 -3.29
CA TYR A 153 -2.60 14.41 -3.59
C TYR A 153 -1.23 15.10 -3.73
N PRO A 154 -0.16 14.53 -3.18
CA PRO A 154 1.16 15.12 -3.27
C PRO A 154 1.67 15.18 -4.71
N HIS A 155 2.22 16.34 -5.06
CA HIS A 155 2.84 16.58 -6.35
C HIS A 155 4.27 17.08 -6.17
N SER A 156 5.15 16.71 -7.10
CA SER A 156 6.51 17.27 -7.16
C SER A 156 6.45 18.78 -7.34
N TRP A 157 7.14 19.54 -6.48
CA TRP A 157 7.17 20.99 -6.56
C TRP A 157 7.79 21.49 -7.87
N ARG A 158 8.70 20.72 -8.45
CA ARG A 158 9.43 21.07 -9.68
C ARG A 158 8.64 20.69 -10.93
N SER A 159 8.28 19.42 -11.08
CA SER A 159 7.60 18.92 -12.28
C SER A 159 6.08 19.11 -12.27
N LYS A 160 5.49 19.40 -11.09
CA LYS A 160 4.04 19.46 -10.86
C LYS A 160 3.33 18.13 -11.18
N ALA A 161 4.06 17.07 -11.40
CA ALA A 161 3.51 15.73 -11.59
C ALA A 161 3.16 15.06 -10.26
N PRO A 162 2.15 14.19 -10.21
CA PRO A 162 1.86 13.39 -9.02
C PRO A 162 3.06 12.51 -8.68
N VAL A 163 3.30 12.28 -7.39
CA VAL A 163 4.38 11.42 -6.92
C VAL A 163 3.86 10.01 -6.67
N ILE A 164 4.73 9.02 -6.78
CA ILE A 164 4.47 7.65 -6.31
C ILE A 164 5.31 7.44 -5.06
N PHE A 165 4.66 7.14 -3.94
CA PHE A 165 5.35 6.66 -2.76
C PHE A 165 5.83 5.24 -3.03
N ARG A 166 7.13 5.02 -2.88
CA ARG A 166 7.76 3.75 -3.17
C ARG A 166 8.93 3.50 -2.22
N ASN A 167 8.94 2.36 -1.56
CA ASN A 167 10.08 1.91 -0.79
C ASN A 167 11.24 1.63 -1.74
N THR A 168 12.32 2.38 -1.60
CA THR A 168 13.52 2.29 -2.44
C THR A 168 14.75 2.06 -1.58
N ARG A 169 15.71 1.30 -2.09
CA ARG A 169 17.02 1.18 -1.45
C ARG A 169 17.72 2.53 -1.47
N GLN A 170 18.23 2.94 -0.33
CA GLN A 170 18.95 4.19 -0.14
C GLN A 170 20.28 3.93 0.55
N TRP A 171 21.24 4.78 0.29
CA TRP A 171 22.49 4.81 1.01
C TRP A 171 22.36 5.81 2.16
N PHE A 172 22.75 5.36 3.34
CA PHE A 172 22.81 6.21 4.52
C PHE A 172 24.27 6.35 4.96
N VAL A 173 24.68 7.58 5.30
CA VAL A 173 25.95 7.86 5.91
C VAL A 173 25.70 8.19 7.36
N ASN A 174 26.32 7.44 8.28
CA ASN A 174 26.25 7.75 9.70
C ASN A 174 27.14 8.96 10.00
N ILE A 175 26.52 10.14 10.02
CA ILE A 175 27.26 11.41 10.20
C ILE A 175 27.69 11.66 11.65
N ASP A 176 27.22 10.87 12.60
CA ASP A 176 27.53 10.97 14.03
C ASP A 176 28.61 10.00 14.46
N GLU A 177 28.93 9.00 13.64
CA GLU A 177 29.98 8.04 13.89
C GLU A 177 31.36 8.70 13.88
N SER A 178 32.27 8.25 14.78
CA SER A 178 33.64 8.76 14.84
C SER A 178 34.40 8.32 13.58
N LEU A 179 35.00 9.26 12.91
CA LEU A 179 35.90 9.00 11.79
C LEU A 179 37.32 8.86 12.35
N GLU A 180 37.88 7.68 12.28
CA GLU A 180 39.28 7.38 12.68
C GLU A 180 40.25 7.68 11.50
N ASP A 181 40.14 8.86 10.91
CA ASP A 181 40.92 9.26 9.74
C ASP A 181 42.12 10.17 10.08
N GLY A 182 42.37 10.43 11.39
CA GLY A 182 43.48 11.26 11.86
C GLY A 182 43.30 12.78 11.69
N LEU A 183 42.11 13.23 11.25
CA LEU A 183 41.78 14.65 11.06
C LEU A 183 40.96 15.19 12.25
N ASP A 184 41.49 15.06 13.46
CA ASP A 184 40.75 15.37 14.69
C ASP A 184 40.58 16.88 14.98
N GLU A 185 41.30 17.77 14.31
CA GLU A 185 41.22 19.23 14.51
C GLU A 185 39.85 19.83 14.22
N PHE A 186 39.05 19.20 13.33
CA PHE A 186 37.70 19.61 13.00
C PHE A 186 36.61 18.81 13.72
N GLY A 187 36.99 17.94 14.65
CA GLY A 187 36.08 17.06 15.37
C GLY A 187 36.00 15.65 14.78
N LYS A 188 35.51 14.71 15.62
CA LYS A 188 35.56 13.27 15.34
C LYS A 188 34.49 12.73 14.41
N SER A 189 33.45 13.48 14.12
CA SER A 189 32.34 13.03 13.24
C SER A 189 32.08 14.05 12.15
N ILE A 190 31.43 13.61 11.05
CA ILE A 190 31.05 14.49 9.95
C ILE A 190 30.21 15.66 10.46
N ARG A 191 29.25 15.39 11.36
CA ARG A 191 28.41 16.46 11.96
C ARG A 191 29.26 17.46 12.75
N LYS A 192 30.18 17.00 13.59
CA LYS A 192 31.03 17.91 14.38
C LYS A 192 31.89 18.78 13.48
N ARG A 193 32.48 18.21 12.43
CA ARG A 193 33.26 18.94 11.43
C ARG A 193 32.45 20.03 10.73
N ALA A 194 31.25 19.68 10.28
CA ALA A 194 30.36 20.62 9.63
C ALA A 194 29.88 21.77 10.54
N LEU A 195 29.79 21.52 11.85
CA LEU A 195 29.40 22.57 12.82
C LEU A 195 30.60 23.42 13.28
N SER A 196 31.82 22.98 13.03
CA SER A 196 33.05 23.67 13.44
C SER A 196 33.65 24.54 12.32
N SER A 197 33.21 24.34 11.09
CA SER A 197 33.62 25.13 9.92
C SER A 197 32.75 26.41 9.78
#